data_bcc3ea78b5309b5a2e718c4e7ba1d541
#
_entry.id   bcc3ea78b5309b5a2e718c4e7ba1d541
#
_cell.length_a   1.000
_cell.length_b   1.000
_cell.length_c   1.000
_cell.angle_alpha   90.00
_cell.angle_beta   90.00
_cell.angle_gamma   90.00
#
_symmetry.space_group_name_H-M   'P 1'
#
loop_
_entity.id
_entity.type
_entity.pdbx_description
1 polymer ?
#
loop_
_entity_poly.entity_id
_entity_poly.type
_entity_poly.pdbx_seq_one_letter_code
_entity_poly.pdbx_strand_id
1 'polypeptide(L)' 'TLAALTALKCPQELKGHVRGALNNGCTVEEIREALLHCAVYAGVPAAIDAFRAAQEVIDSYQSA' A
#
# COMPACT_ATOMS: atom_id res chain seq x y z
N THR A 1 3.55 8.86 2.63
CA THR A 1 4.42 7.75 3.10
C THR A 1 4.23 6.49 2.26
N LEU A 2 2.99 6.09 1.99
CA LEU A 2 2.73 4.89 1.18
C LEU A 2 3.35 5.02 -0.21
N ALA A 3 3.22 6.19 -0.83
CA ALA A 3 3.76 6.43 -2.16
C ALA A 3 5.29 6.34 -2.16
N ALA A 4 5.95 6.94 -1.17
CA ALA A 4 7.40 6.91 -1.07
C ALA A 4 7.91 5.48 -0.88
N LEU A 5 7.26 4.68 -0.03
CA LEU A 5 7.66 3.29 0.22
C LEU A 5 7.42 2.41 -1.00
N THR A 6 6.38 2.70 -1.79
CA THR A 6 6.14 2.02 -3.05
C THR A 6 7.26 2.30 -4.04
N ALA A 7 7.59 3.58 -4.22
CA ALA A 7 8.62 4.00 -5.17
C ALA A 7 9.99 3.48 -4.80
N LEU A 8 10.29 3.39 -3.49
CA LEU A 8 11.58 2.89 -2.99
C LEU A 8 11.62 1.37 -2.86
N LYS A 9 10.53 0.68 -3.19
CA LYS A 9 10.43 -0.78 -3.12
C LYS A 9 10.70 -1.31 -1.71
N CYS A 10 9.99 -0.77 -0.73
CA CYS A 10 10.10 -1.17 0.67
C CYS A 10 8.82 -1.88 1.14
N PRO A 11 8.54 -3.11 0.66
CA PRO A 11 7.25 -3.77 0.93
C PRO A 11 7.01 -4.10 2.41
N GLN A 12 8.06 -4.38 3.18
CA GLN A 12 7.88 -4.70 4.59
C GLN A 12 7.47 -3.47 5.40
N GLU A 13 8.13 -2.34 5.17
CA GLU A 13 7.77 -1.07 5.80
C GLU A 13 6.40 -0.60 5.32
N LEU A 14 6.08 -0.84 4.05
CA LEU A 14 4.79 -0.51 3.49
C LEU A 14 3.66 -1.21 4.24
N LYS A 15 3.82 -2.48 4.58
CA LYS A 15 2.81 -3.24 5.32
C LYS A 15 2.44 -2.56 6.63
N GLY A 16 3.44 -2.11 7.39
CA GLY A 16 3.22 -1.41 8.65
C GLY A 16 2.47 -0.09 8.46
N HIS A 17 2.83 0.66 7.44
CA HIS A 17 2.18 1.94 7.14
C HIS A 17 0.77 1.77 6.59
N VAL A 18 0.49 0.71 5.84
CA VAL A 18 -0.88 0.39 5.39
C VAL A 18 -1.76 0.11 6.60
N ARG A 19 -1.28 -0.69 7.54
CA ARG A 19 -2.02 -0.97 8.78
C ARG A 19 -2.28 0.31 9.57
N GLY A 20 -1.27 1.17 9.67
CA GLY A 20 -1.41 2.46 10.35
C GLY A 20 -2.44 3.36 9.66
N ALA A 21 -2.45 3.39 8.34
CA ALA A 21 -3.42 4.18 7.59
C ALA A 21 -4.84 3.70 7.84
N LEU A 22 -5.06 2.38 7.84
CA LEU A 22 -6.38 1.80 8.13
C LEU A 22 -6.82 2.13 9.55
N ASN A 23 -5.90 2.04 10.52
CA ASN A 23 -6.20 2.36 11.91
C ASN A 23 -6.55 3.83 12.11
N ASN A 24 -6.02 4.71 11.27
CA ASN A 24 -6.28 6.14 11.33
C ASN A 24 -7.46 6.58 10.45
N GLY A 25 -8.21 5.65 9.92
CA GLY A 25 -9.45 5.94 9.21
C GLY A 25 -9.36 6.06 7.70
N CYS A 26 -8.19 5.80 7.09
CA CYS A 26 -8.11 5.74 5.64
C CYS A 26 -8.91 4.55 5.13
N THR A 27 -9.58 4.73 4.00
CA THR A 27 -10.33 3.64 3.40
C THR A 27 -9.43 2.78 2.51
N VAL A 28 -9.86 1.55 2.26
CA VAL A 28 -9.19 0.66 1.33
C VAL A 28 -9.07 1.31 -0.05
N GLU A 29 -10.12 2.02 -0.48
CA GLU A 29 -10.13 2.70 -1.77
C GLU A 29 -9.08 3.80 -1.86
N GLU A 30 -8.91 4.57 -0.79
CA GLU A 30 -7.89 5.62 -0.74
C GLU A 30 -6.48 5.02 -0.85
N ILE A 31 -6.23 3.90 -0.20
CA ILE A 31 -4.95 3.22 -0.26
C ILE A 31 -4.69 2.70 -1.68
N ARG A 32 -5.68 2.04 -2.28
CA ARG A 32 -5.56 1.54 -3.65
C ARG A 32 -5.28 2.65 -4.65
N GLU A 33 -5.95 3.79 -4.50
CA GLU A 33 -5.74 4.93 -5.39
C GLU A 33 -4.34 5.51 -5.27
N ALA A 34 -3.81 5.59 -4.05
CA ALA A 34 -2.45 6.07 -3.84
C ALA A 34 -1.43 5.16 -4.54
N LEU A 35 -1.59 3.84 -4.41
CA LEU A 35 -0.69 2.89 -5.04
C LEU A 35 -0.81 2.90 -6.56
N LEU A 36 -2.04 3.00 -7.07
CA LEU A 36 -2.27 3.07 -8.50
C LEU A 36 -1.64 4.34 -9.10
N HIS A 37 -1.75 5.45 -8.39
CA HIS A 37 -1.14 6.71 -8.83
C HIS A 37 0.39 6.55 -8.91
N CYS A 38 1.00 5.84 -7.98
CA CYS A 38 2.43 5.57 -7.99
C CYS A 38 2.86 4.75 -9.20
N ALA A 39 2.00 3.90 -9.75
CA ALA A 39 2.34 3.09 -10.91
C ALA A 39 2.74 3.95 -12.11
N VAL A 40 2.18 5.15 -12.21
CA VAL A 40 2.47 6.08 -13.29
C VAL A 40 3.90 6.62 -13.19
N TYR A 41 4.36 6.87 -11.97
CA TYR A 41 5.64 7.54 -11.74
C TYR A 41 6.78 6.59 -11.38
N ALA A 42 6.48 5.55 -10.60
CA ALA A 42 7.49 4.62 -10.10
C ALA A 42 7.66 3.36 -10.94
N GLY A 43 6.72 3.12 -11.85
CA GLY A 43 6.76 1.95 -12.71
C GLY A 43 5.90 0.80 -12.20
N VAL A 44 5.46 -0.04 -13.13
CA VAL A 44 4.53 -1.14 -12.85
C VAL A 44 5.10 -2.18 -11.87
N PRO A 45 6.37 -2.62 -11.98
CA PRO A 45 6.89 -3.62 -11.05
C PRO A 45 6.82 -3.17 -9.59
N ALA A 46 7.16 -1.91 -9.29
CA ALA A 46 7.10 -1.39 -7.93
C ALA A 46 5.65 -1.34 -7.44
N ALA A 47 4.71 -0.97 -8.30
CA ALA A 47 3.30 -0.91 -7.95
C ALA A 47 2.74 -2.31 -7.67
N ILE A 48 3.12 -3.32 -8.46
CA ILE A 48 2.67 -4.69 -8.25
C ILE A 48 3.12 -5.18 -6.88
N ASP A 49 4.38 -4.96 -6.51
CA ASP A 49 4.89 -5.34 -5.20
C ASP A 49 4.13 -4.64 -4.08
N ALA A 50 3.84 -3.35 -4.25
CA ALA A 50 3.12 -2.57 -3.27
C ALA A 50 1.67 -3.05 -3.12
N PHE A 51 0.98 -3.33 -4.23
CA PHE A 51 -0.38 -3.87 -4.17
C PHE A 51 -0.42 -5.21 -3.46
N ARG A 52 0.56 -6.07 -3.73
CA ARG A 52 0.64 -7.37 -3.09
C ARG A 52 0.82 -7.23 -1.58
N ALA A 53 1.75 -6.38 -1.16
CA ALA A 53 2.01 -6.14 0.26
C ALA A 53 0.78 -5.53 0.95
N ALA A 54 0.15 -4.54 0.31
CA ALA A 54 -1.03 -3.88 0.85
C ALA A 54 -2.21 -4.86 0.96
N GLN A 55 -2.38 -5.73 -0.03
CA GLN A 55 -3.48 -6.70 -0.03
C GLN A 55 -3.36 -7.68 1.13
N GLU A 56 -2.15 -8.13 1.45
CA GLU A 56 -1.94 -9.00 2.62
C GLU A 56 -2.44 -8.32 3.90
N VAL A 57 -2.12 -7.04 4.09
CA VAL A 57 -2.54 -6.29 5.28
C VAL A 57 -4.05 -6.07 5.28
N ILE A 58 -4.61 -5.70 4.14
CA ILE A 58 -6.05 -5.47 4.00
C ILE A 58 -6.82 -6.75 4.34
N ASP A 59 -6.40 -7.89 3.80
CA ASP A 59 -7.03 -9.17 4.06
C ASP A 59 -6.97 -9.52 5.55
N SER A 60 -5.82 -9.34 6.17
CA SER A 60 -5.63 -9.59 7.60
C SER A 60 -6.50 -8.66 8.45
N TYR A 61 -6.57 -7.38 8.07
CA TYR A 61 -7.34 -6.37 8.80
C TYR A 61 -8.83 -6.67 8.75
N GLN A 62 -9.34 -7.05 7.57
CA GLN A 62 -10.75 -7.35 7.38
C GLN A 62 -11.16 -8.69 8.01
N SER A 63 -10.23 -9.62 8.14
CA SER A 63 -10.48 -10.92 8.77
C SER A 63 -10.50 -10.84 10.30
N ALA A 64 -9.87 -9.83 10.86
CA ALA A 64 -9.88 -9.64 12.30
C ALA A 64 -11.20 -9.03 12.77
#